data_ef347217ce454f43e86714ba722933e9
#
_entry.id   ef347217ce454f43e86714ba722933e9
#
_cell.length_a   1.000
_cell.length_b   1.000
_cell.length_c   1.000
_cell.angle_alpha   90.00
_cell.angle_beta   90.00
_cell.angle_gamma   90.00
#
_symmetry.space_group_name_H-M   'P 1'
#
loop_
_entity.id
_entity.type
_entity.pdbx_description
1 polymer ?
#
loop_
_entity_poly.entity_id
_entity_poly.type
_entity_poly.pdbx_seq_one_letter_code
_entity_poly.pdbx_strand_id
1 'polypeptide(L)'
;MKIFAVTSPDAGRQDGSPFAGLEARERYEIPDSSLLRSGQPFFVPDFADEFQAFPSIVFRLSRLGKGIAPRFAARYYDSVTMGCAVIATGLLRQLRTQGKPWCRAVAFDKCCMTGRFIQPDEMPESWSIQSGDCSLVYPVGNIMTGFGDILADISRDITVKEGDLILASLSPVGIPLKQGTRLSVINEANNYKILDISIR
;
A
#
# COMPACT_ATOMS: atom_id res chain seq x y z
N MET A 1 -3.61 -13.94 -9.16
CA MET A 1 -3.61 -13.16 -7.89
C MET A 1 -4.19 -11.79 -8.19
N LYS A 2 -5.04 -11.25 -7.31
CA LYS A 2 -5.48 -9.84 -7.38
C LYS A 2 -4.74 -9.07 -6.29
N ILE A 3 -4.44 -7.80 -6.57
CA ILE A 3 -3.87 -6.89 -5.58
C ILE A 3 -4.80 -5.69 -5.49
N PHE A 4 -5.31 -5.41 -4.29
CA PHE A 4 -6.14 -4.25 -4.00
C PHE A 4 -5.33 -3.25 -3.19
N ALA A 5 -5.27 -2.02 -3.64
CA ALA A 5 -4.77 -0.92 -2.84
C ALA A 5 -5.94 -0.07 -2.35
N VAL A 6 -5.91 0.28 -1.06
CA VAL A 6 -6.96 1.05 -0.39
C VAL A 6 -6.33 2.30 0.20
N THR A 7 -6.85 3.47 -0.17
CA THR A 7 -6.33 4.76 0.30
C THR A 7 -6.62 4.97 1.79
N SER A 8 -5.84 5.83 2.44
CA SER A 8 -6.14 6.29 3.80
C SER A 8 -7.45 7.08 3.81
N PRO A 9 -8.31 6.94 4.84
CA PRO A 9 -9.55 7.72 4.96
C PRO A 9 -9.30 9.24 5.05
N ASP A 10 -8.11 9.64 5.45
CA ASP A 10 -7.73 11.06 5.53
C ASP A 10 -7.19 11.62 4.20
N ALA A 11 -7.10 10.80 3.15
CA ALA A 11 -6.58 11.21 1.85
C ALA A 11 -7.35 12.38 1.24
N GLY A 12 -8.61 12.56 1.57
CA GLY A 12 -9.45 13.65 1.10
C GLY A 12 -9.32 14.96 1.87
N ARG A 13 -8.69 14.95 3.05
CA ARG A 13 -8.68 16.08 4.00
C ARG A 13 -7.37 16.85 4.08
N GLN A 14 -6.29 16.31 3.56
CA GLN A 14 -4.96 16.93 3.66
C GLN A 14 -4.55 17.56 2.33
N ASP A 15 -4.13 18.84 2.39
CA ASP A 15 -3.48 19.50 1.27
C ASP A 15 -2.22 18.73 0.88
N GLY A 16 -2.06 18.50 -0.43
CA GLY A 16 -0.93 17.74 -0.98
C GLY A 16 -1.16 16.25 -1.20
N SER A 17 -2.26 15.67 -0.72
CA SER A 17 -2.61 14.30 -1.08
C SER A 17 -3.02 14.20 -2.57
N PRO A 18 -2.49 13.23 -3.34
CA PRO A 18 -2.93 13.01 -4.72
C PRO A 18 -4.38 12.54 -4.81
N PHE A 19 -4.97 12.11 -3.71
CA PHE A 19 -6.37 11.72 -3.56
C PHE A 19 -7.22 12.79 -2.86
N ALA A 20 -6.74 14.02 -2.74
CA ALA A 20 -7.52 15.12 -2.16
C ALA A 20 -8.90 15.25 -2.83
N GLY A 21 -9.92 15.51 -2.03
CA GLY A 21 -11.32 15.58 -2.47
C GLY A 21 -12.06 14.24 -2.50
N LEU A 22 -11.45 13.13 -2.10
CA LEU A 22 -12.17 11.89 -1.82
C LEU A 22 -12.69 11.91 -0.37
N GLU A 23 -13.98 11.69 -0.18
CA GLU A 23 -14.62 11.74 1.14
C GLU A 23 -14.49 10.43 1.94
N ALA A 24 -14.15 9.34 1.25
CA ALA A 24 -14.05 8.00 1.82
C ALA A 24 -12.78 7.29 1.34
N ARG A 25 -12.52 6.12 1.90
CA ARG A 25 -11.51 5.19 1.37
C ARG A 25 -11.88 4.81 -0.05
N GLU A 26 -10.95 5.01 -0.96
CA GLU A 26 -11.06 4.52 -2.32
C GLU A 26 -10.18 3.30 -2.50
N ARG A 27 -10.60 2.41 -3.39
CA ARG A 27 -9.84 1.23 -3.75
C ARG A 27 -9.58 1.19 -5.25
N TYR A 28 -8.47 0.58 -5.61
CA TYR A 28 -8.13 0.28 -6.99
C TYR A 28 -7.39 -1.05 -7.08
N GLU A 29 -7.50 -1.71 -8.22
CA GLU A 29 -6.79 -2.95 -8.47
C GLU A 29 -5.44 -2.68 -9.14
N ILE A 30 -4.45 -3.44 -8.72
CA ILE A 30 -3.09 -3.45 -9.27
C ILE A 30 -2.86 -4.83 -9.90
N PRO A 31 -2.31 -4.93 -11.12
CA PRO A 31 -1.93 -6.20 -11.72
C PRO A 31 -0.90 -6.95 -10.87
N ASP A 32 -0.93 -8.26 -10.87
CA ASP A 32 0.03 -9.07 -10.12
C ASP A 32 1.48 -8.97 -10.65
N SER A 33 1.66 -8.60 -11.93
CA SER A 33 2.96 -8.25 -12.53
C SER A 33 3.62 -7.02 -11.88
N SER A 34 2.83 -6.20 -11.18
CA SER A 34 3.31 -4.98 -10.51
C SER A 34 4.01 -5.24 -9.17
N LEU A 35 4.06 -6.51 -8.73
CA LEU A 35 4.68 -6.87 -7.44
C LEU A 35 6.20 -6.68 -7.48
N LEU A 36 6.71 -5.93 -6.50
CA LEU A 36 8.15 -5.78 -6.21
C LEU A 36 8.44 -6.26 -4.79
N ARG A 37 9.29 -7.25 -4.67
CA ARG A 37 9.66 -7.82 -3.36
C ARG A 37 10.86 -7.11 -2.76
N SER A 38 10.95 -7.11 -1.44
CA SER A 38 12.14 -6.64 -0.70
C SER A 38 13.42 -7.23 -1.27
N GLY A 39 14.47 -6.41 -1.37
CA GLY A 39 15.77 -6.78 -1.95
C GLY A 39 15.88 -6.56 -3.47
N GLN A 40 14.78 -6.34 -4.18
CA GLN A 40 14.80 -6.01 -5.60
C GLN A 40 14.89 -4.49 -5.81
N PRO A 41 15.56 -3.99 -6.86
CA PRO A 41 15.59 -2.57 -7.15
C PRO A 41 14.27 -2.09 -7.77
N PHE A 42 13.87 -0.87 -7.44
CA PHE A 42 12.86 -0.11 -8.16
C PHE A 42 13.55 0.84 -9.13
N PHE A 43 13.34 0.63 -10.42
CA PHE A 43 13.79 1.56 -11.45
C PHE A 43 12.70 2.61 -11.66
N VAL A 44 13.05 3.88 -11.45
CA VAL A 44 12.11 4.99 -11.63
C VAL A 44 11.69 5.05 -13.10
N PRO A 45 10.40 4.86 -13.42
CA PRO A 45 9.95 4.89 -14.80
C PRO A 45 10.05 6.29 -15.41
N ASP A 46 10.18 6.36 -16.73
CA ASP A 46 10.33 7.61 -17.51
C ASP A 46 9.00 8.25 -17.95
N PHE A 47 7.86 7.59 -17.67
CA PHE A 47 6.54 8.07 -18.12
C PHE A 47 5.93 9.18 -17.24
N ALA A 48 6.56 9.52 -16.11
CA ALA A 48 6.15 10.59 -15.20
C ALA A 48 7.36 11.13 -14.41
N ASP A 49 7.24 12.38 -13.97
CA ASP A 49 8.33 13.10 -13.29
C ASP A 49 8.32 12.93 -11.77
N GLU A 50 7.20 12.49 -11.19
CA GLU A 50 7.00 12.47 -9.74
C GLU A 50 6.39 11.15 -9.30
N PHE A 51 7.11 10.40 -8.45
CA PHE A 51 6.65 9.16 -7.85
C PHE A 51 6.72 9.26 -6.33
N GLN A 52 5.68 8.78 -5.66
CA GLN A 52 5.65 8.69 -4.20
C GLN A 52 5.24 7.28 -3.77
N ALA A 53 5.87 6.80 -2.69
CA ALA A 53 5.52 5.54 -2.03
C ALA A 53 4.55 5.81 -0.87
N PHE A 54 3.39 5.18 -0.88
CA PHE A 54 2.38 5.28 0.17
C PHE A 54 2.51 4.08 1.12
N PRO A 55 2.98 4.31 2.36
CA PRO A 55 3.13 3.26 3.35
C PRO A 55 1.83 2.52 3.60
N SER A 56 1.88 1.21 3.62
CA SER A 56 0.70 0.35 3.73
C SER A 56 1.00 -0.90 4.54
N ILE A 57 0.01 -1.39 5.28
CA ILE A 57 0.00 -2.78 5.72
C ILE A 57 -0.54 -3.63 4.58
N VAL A 58 0.14 -4.73 4.29
CA VAL A 58 -0.25 -5.68 3.25
C VAL A 58 -0.75 -6.96 3.91
N PHE A 59 -2.01 -7.28 3.68
CA PHE A 59 -2.64 -8.52 4.12
C PHE A 59 -2.62 -9.53 2.97
N ARG A 60 -2.18 -10.76 3.24
CA ARG A 60 -2.29 -11.87 2.29
C ARG A 60 -3.49 -12.73 2.65
N LEU A 61 -4.42 -12.83 1.72
CA LEU A 61 -5.62 -13.63 1.92
C LEU A 61 -5.32 -15.12 1.80
N SER A 62 -5.97 -15.91 2.66
CA SER A 62 -5.79 -17.37 2.77
C SER A 62 -7.05 -18.15 2.40
N ARG A 63 -8.15 -17.48 2.04
CA ARG A 63 -9.44 -18.13 1.75
C ARG A 63 -10.21 -17.42 0.64
N LEU A 64 -11.00 -18.23 -0.07
CA LEU A 64 -12.01 -17.74 -1.00
C LEU A 64 -13.22 -17.19 -0.23
N GLY A 65 -13.75 -16.04 -0.67
CA GLY A 65 -14.95 -15.46 -0.07
C GLY A 65 -15.56 -14.34 -0.90
N LYS A 66 -16.85 -14.10 -0.64
CA LYS A 66 -17.64 -12.98 -1.18
C LYS A 66 -18.67 -12.55 -0.14
N GLY A 67 -18.91 -11.23 -0.01
CA GLY A 67 -19.87 -10.70 0.96
C GLY A 67 -19.47 -11.00 2.41
N ILE A 68 -18.17 -10.87 2.73
CA ILE A 68 -17.62 -11.23 4.04
C ILE A 68 -18.01 -10.16 5.05
N ALA A 69 -18.69 -10.56 6.15
CA ALA A 69 -18.99 -9.63 7.23
C ALA A 69 -17.72 -9.28 8.03
N PRO A 70 -17.54 -8.02 8.49
CA PRO A 70 -16.33 -7.55 9.17
C PRO A 70 -15.86 -8.44 10.31
N ARG A 71 -16.79 -8.96 11.14
CA ARG A 71 -16.49 -9.85 12.27
C ARG A 71 -15.80 -11.16 11.90
N PHE A 72 -15.81 -11.55 10.63
CA PHE A 72 -15.17 -12.78 10.15
C PHE A 72 -13.84 -12.53 9.46
N ALA A 73 -13.43 -11.28 9.27
CA ALA A 73 -12.26 -10.91 8.47
C ALA A 73 -10.96 -11.58 8.93
N ALA A 74 -10.76 -11.73 10.24
CA ALA A 74 -9.58 -12.38 10.81
C ALA A 74 -9.39 -13.85 10.36
N ARG A 75 -10.42 -14.49 9.80
CA ARG A 75 -10.35 -15.86 9.27
C ARG A 75 -9.87 -15.92 7.83
N TYR A 76 -9.71 -14.76 7.16
CA TYR A 76 -9.47 -14.66 5.73
C TYR A 76 -8.04 -14.27 5.36
N TYR A 77 -7.19 -13.95 6.33
CA TYR A 77 -5.77 -13.72 6.09
C TYR A 77 -4.91 -14.52 7.07
N ASP A 78 -3.75 -14.93 6.64
CA ASP A 78 -2.81 -15.74 7.42
C ASP A 78 -1.48 -15.04 7.66
N SER A 79 -1.18 -14.00 6.92
CA SER A 79 0.07 -13.29 7.06
C SER A 79 -0.07 -11.84 6.64
N VAL A 80 0.80 -11.03 7.21
CA VAL A 80 0.86 -9.58 6.99
C VAL A 80 2.30 -9.14 6.75
N THR A 81 2.45 -7.99 6.12
CA THR A 81 3.76 -7.34 5.99
C THR A 81 3.59 -5.84 5.84
N MET A 82 4.68 -5.11 5.94
CA MET A 82 4.75 -3.73 5.49
C MET A 82 5.06 -3.68 4.01
N GLY A 83 4.46 -2.71 3.35
CA GLY A 83 4.69 -2.45 1.93
C GLY A 83 4.38 -1.01 1.57
N CYS A 84 4.46 -0.71 0.28
CA CYS A 84 4.08 0.59 -0.25
C CYS A 84 3.37 0.43 -1.60
N ALA A 85 2.31 1.19 -1.80
CA ALA A 85 1.79 1.46 -3.14
C ALA A 85 2.55 2.65 -3.73
N VAL A 86 3.17 2.48 -4.89
CA VAL A 86 3.84 3.57 -5.59
C VAL A 86 2.89 4.21 -6.59
N ILE A 87 2.81 5.52 -6.54
CA ILE A 87 1.92 6.31 -7.37
C ILE A 87 2.73 7.36 -8.13
N ALA A 88 2.47 7.49 -9.44
CA ALA A 88 2.94 8.59 -10.26
C ALA A 88 2.05 9.83 -9.99
N THR A 89 2.37 10.56 -8.92
CA THR A 89 1.47 11.58 -8.34
C THR A 89 1.23 12.76 -9.26
N GLY A 90 2.24 13.22 -9.99
CA GLY A 90 2.10 14.27 -11.01
C GLY A 90 1.12 13.86 -12.11
N LEU A 91 1.30 12.65 -12.65
CA LEU A 91 0.41 12.09 -13.68
C LEU A 91 -1.02 11.88 -13.14
N LEU A 92 -1.15 11.40 -11.90
CA LEU A 92 -2.47 11.21 -11.27
C LEU A 92 -3.24 12.53 -11.18
N ARG A 93 -2.60 13.61 -10.70
CA ARG A 93 -3.21 14.96 -10.65
C ARG A 93 -3.64 15.42 -12.04
N GLN A 94 -2.78 15.28 -13.05
CA GLN A 94 -3.08 15.66 -14.43
C GLN A 94 -4.30 14.89 -14.99
N LEU A 95 -4.34 13.57 -14.85
CA LEU A 95 -5.43 12.76 -15.36
C LEU A 95 -6.76 13.08 -14.68
N ARG A 96 -6.75 13.28 -13.35
CA ARG A 96 -7.95 13.67 -12.59
C ARG A 96 -8.47 15.05 -13.02
N THR A 97 -7.61 16.05 -13.16
CA THR A 97 -8.01 17.38 -13.63
C THR A 97 -8.62 17.35 -15.02
N GLN A 98 -8.17 16.42 -15.88
CA GLN A 98 -8.70 16.22 -17.23
C GLN A 98 -9.93 15.31 -17.29
N GLY A 99 -10.42 14.77 -16.16
CA GLY A 99 -11.53 13.80 -16.11
C GLY A 99 -11.21 12.48 -16.82
N LYS A 100 -9.93 12.13 -16.95
CA LYS A 100 -9.47 10.90 -17.62
C LYS A 100 -9.30 9.75 -16.63
N PRO A 101 -9.44 8.47 -17.09
CA PRO A 101 -9.10 7.32 -16.28
C PRO A 101 -7.66 7.39 -15.77
N TRP A 102 -7.46 7.16 -14.48
CA TRP A 102 -6.16 7.36 -13.82
C TRP A 102 -5.40 6.07 -13.49
N CYS A 103 -5.86 4.91 -14.01
CA CYS A 103 -5.19 3.61 -13.78
C CYS A 103 -3.70 3.63 -14.09
N ARG A 104 -3.27 4.32 -15.18
CA ARG A 104 -1.85 4.44 -15.55
C ARG A 104 -0.97 5.04 -14.45
N ALA A 105 -1.54 5.89 -13.60
CA ALA A 105 -0.79 6.55 -12.54
C ALA A 105 -0.59 5.66 -11.30
N VAL A 106 -1.39 4.60 -11.13
CA VAL A 106 -1.44 3.80 -9.89
C VAL A 106 -1.22 2.30 -10.11
N ALA A 107 -1.32 1.83 -11.36
CA ALA A 107 -1.25 0.41 -11.71
C ALA A 107 -0.26 0.19 -12.87
N PHE A 108 1.02 0.17 -12.53
CA PHE A 108 2.13 -0.04 -13.44
C PHE A 108 3.12 -1.04 -12.86
N ASP A 109 4.06 -1.53 -13.66
CA ASP A 109 5.03 -2.53 -13.22
C ASP A 109 5.85 -2.07 -12.01
N LYS A 110 5.98 -2.96 -11.02
CA LYS A 110 6.75 -2.72 -9.78
C LYS A 110 6.16 -1.65 -8.84
N CYS A 111 4.94 -1.18 -9.06
CA CYS A 111 4.31 -0.19 -8.18
C CYS A 111 3.80 -0.74 -6.84
N CYS A 112 3.79 -2.06 -6.65
CA CYS A 112 3.38 -2.71 -5.41
C CYS A 112 4.60 -3.29 -4.69
N MET A 113 5.18 -2.55 -3.75
CA MET A 113 6.32 -2.99 -2.95
C MET A 113 5.84 -3.79 -1.75
N THR A 114 6.42 -4.98 -1.52
CA THR A 114 6.09 -5.83 -0.37
C THR A 114 7.35 -6.30 0.36
N GLY A 115 7.27 -6.27 1.68
CA GLY A 115 8.25 -6.85 2.57
C GLY A 115 8.12 -8.37 2.71
N ARG A 116 8.86 -8.92 3.64
CA ARG A 116 8.72 -10.31 4.06
C ARG A 116 7.43 -10.47 4.87
N PHE A 117 6.61 -11.45 4.52
CA PHE A 117 5.40 -11.75 5.29
C PHE A 117 5.75 -12.40 6.64
N ILE A 118 5.04 -11.97 7.68
CA ILE A 118 5.10 -12.45 9.06
C ILE A 118 3.70 -12.87 9.52
N GLN A 119 3.61 -13.57 10.66
CA GLN A 119 2.32 -13.87 11.27
C GLN A 119 1.67 -12.58 11.81
N PRO A 120 0.33 -12.47 11.83
CA PRO A 120 -0.34 -11.27 12.31
C PRO A 120 -0.01 -10.87 13.76
N ASP A 121 0.27 -11.83 14.63
CA ASP A 121 0.66 -11.65 16.03
C ASP A 121 2.12 -11.20 16.21
N GLU A 122 2.95 -11.34 15.18
CA GLU A 122 4.32 -10.81 15.13
C GLU A 122 4.39 -9.34 14.69
N MET A 123 3.24 -8.74 14.29
CA MET A 123 3.20 -7.36 13.82
C MET A 123 3.44 -6.41 15.02
N PRO A 124 4.50 -5.59 14.99
CA PRO A 124 4.75 -4.61 16.06
C PRO A 124 3.72 -3.48 16.04
N GLU A 125 3.65 -2.71 17.12
CA GLU A 125 2.71 -1.58 17.24
C GLU A 125 2.99 -0.47 16.23
N SER A 126 4.25 -0.30 15.81
CA SER A 126 4.66 0.70 14.83
C SER A 126 5.87 0.26 14.01
N TRP A 127 6.02 0.90 12.85
CA TRP A 127 7.18 0.74 11.96
C TRP A 127 7.79 2.10 11.63
N SER A 128 9.11 2.14 11.58
CA SER A 128 9.87 3.28 11.05
C SER A 128 10.11 3.09 9.56
N ILE A 129 9.81 4.11 8.77
CA ILE A 129 10.07 4.13 7.33
C ILE A 129 11.13 5.17 7.06
N GLN A 130 12.22 4.76 6.41
CA GLN A 130 13.35 5.60 6.08
C GLN A 130 13.51 5.71 4.57
N SER A 131 13.68 6.95 4.08
CA SER A 131 14.00 7.23 2.68
C SER A 131 14.91 8.46 2.60
N GLY A 132 16.18 8.26 2.23
CA GLY A 132 17.19 9.32 2.33
C GLY A 132 17.29 9.85 3.76
N ASP A 133 17.17 11.17 3.94
CA ASP A 133 17.21 11.83 5.26
C ASP A 133 15.85 11.86 5.98
N CYS A 134 14.81 11.32 5.36
CA CYS A 134 13.46 11.27 5.93
C CYS A 134 13.28 9.99 6.75
N SER A 135 12.84 10.12 8.01
CA SER A 135 12.42 9.01 8.86
C SER A 135 11.06 9.33 9.48
N LEU A 136 10.09 8.44 9.27
CA LEU A 136 8.71 8.60 9.75
C LEU A 136 8.26 7.32 10.43
N VAL A 137 7.55 7.47 11.56
CA VAL A 137 7.00 6.34 12.33
C VAL A 137 5.50 6.25 12.09
N TYR A 138 5.03 5.04 11.77
CA TYR A 138 3.62 4.76 11.49
C TYR A 138 3.07 3.72 12.46
N PRO A 139 2.07 4.08 13.28
CA PRO A 139 1.33 3.10 14.08
C PRO A 139 0.44 2.23 13.19
N VAL A 140 0.33 0.95 13.51
CA VAL A 140 -0.41 -0.02 12.67
C VAL A 140 -1.78 -0.39 13.24
N GLY A 141 -2.03 -0.12 14.52
CA GLY A 141 -3.21 -0.61 15.25
C GLY A 141 -4.55 -0.29 14.60
N ASN A 142 -4.74 0.94 14.11
CA ASN A 142 -6.00 1.35 13.48
C ASN A 142 -6.31 0.59 12.19
N ILE A 143 -5.28 0.26 11.40
CA ILE A 143 -5.47 -0.52 10.17
C ILE A 143 -5.70 -1.99 10.50
N MET A 144 -4.97 -2.55 11.47
CA MET A 144 -5.17 -3.93 11.90
C MET A 144 -6.60 -4.16 12.41
N THR A 145 -7.12 -3.26 13.25
CA THR A 145 -8.50 -3.34 13.77
C THR A 145 -9.55 -3.02 12.71
N GLY A 146 -9.28 -2.08 11.81
CA GLY A 146 -10.19 -1.65 10.73
C GLY A 146 -10.19 -2.54 9.48
N PHE A 147 -9.35 -3.60 9.43
CA PHE A 147 -9.26 -4.47 8.26
C PHE A 147 -10.58 -5.15 7.91
N GLY A 148 -11.42 -5.42 8.92
CA GLY A 148 -12.74 -6.02 8.72
C GLY A 148 -13.63 -5.24 7.76
N ASP A 149 -13.67 -3.92 7.90
CA ASP A 149 -14.48 -3.05 7.05
C ASP A 149 -13.89 -2.97 5.63
N ILE A 150 -12.55 -2.96 5.51
CA ILE A 150 -11.86 -2.98 4.21
C ILE A 150 -12.21 -4.26 3.44
N LEU A 151 -12.10 -5.41 4.09
CA LEU A 151 -12.39 -6.69 3.45
C LEU A 151 -13.88 -6.84 3.10
N ALA A 152 -14.77 -6.34 3.98
CA ALA A 152 -16.21 -6.36 3.73
C ALA A 152 -16.56 -5.51 2.50
N ASP A 153 -15.98 -4.32 2.37
CA ASP A 153 -16.19 -3.45 1.22
C ASP A 153 -15.70 -4.09 -0.09
N ILE A 154 -14.47 -4.61 -0.12
CA ILE A 154 -13.91 -5.29 -1.30
C ILE A 154 -14.74 -6.51 -1.66
N SER A 155 -15.07 -7.34 -0.69
CA SER A 155 -15.75 -8.62 -0.94
C SER A 155 -17.23 -8.48 -1.27
N ARG A 156 -17.83 -7.31 -1.10
CA ARG A 156 -19.20 -7.01 -1.52
C ARG A 156 -19.33 -7.12 -3.04
N ASP A 157 -18.37 -6.57 -3.78
CA ASP A 157 -18.41 -6.52 -5.24
C ASP A 157 -17.59 -7.64 -5.88
N ILE A 158 -16.43 -7.97 -5.30
CA ILE A 158 -15.41 -8.84 -5.89
C ILE A 158 -15.20 -10.07 -5.03
N THR A 159 -15.24 -11.25 -5.66
CA THR A 159 -14.83 -12.49 -4.98
C THR A 159 -13.33 -12.46 -4.73
N VAL A 160 -12.94 -12.49 -3.47
CA VAL A 160 -11.55 -12.64 -3.07
C VAL A 160 -11.16 -14.11 -2.97
N LYS A 161 -9.88 -14.43 -3.09
CA LYS A 161 -9.37 -15.81 -3.02
C LYS A 161 -8.00 -15.86 -2.37
N GLU A 162 -7.59 -17.07 -2.03
CA GLU A 162 -6.26 -17.36 -1.51
C GLU A 162 -5.16 -16.75 -2.41
N GLY A 163 -4.17 -16.13 -1.76
CA GLY A 163 -3.05 -15.46 -2.42
C GLY A 163 -3.34 -14.03 -2.88
N ASP A 164 -4.59 -13.54 -2.84
CA ASP A 164 -4.89 -12.13 -3.11
C ASP A 164 -4.26 -11.25 -2.01
N LEU A 165 -3.82 -10.05 -2.39
CA LEU A 165 -3.21 -9.08 -1.48
C LEU A 165 -4.11 -7.85 -1.32
N ILE A 166 -4.14 -7.32 -0.09
CA ILE A 166 -4.80 -6.05 0.21
C ILE A 166 -3.77 -5.12 0.86
N LEU A 167 -3.45 -4.00 0.19
CA LEU A 167 -2.62 -2.93 0.72
C LEU A 167 -3.52 -1.87 1.34
N ALA A 168 -3.50 -1.75 2.65
CA ALA A 168 -4.24 -0.72 3.39
C ALA A 168 -3.29 0.42 3.76
N SER A 169 -3.49 1.60 3.16
CA SER A 169 -2.61 2.74 3.36
C SER A 169 -2.67 3.28 4.78
N LEU A 170 -1.50 3.56 5.35
CA LEU A 170 -1.30 4.15 6.68
C LEU A 170 -1.31 5.68 6.65
N SER A 171 -1.11 6.28 5.48
CA SER A 171 -0.94 7.73 5.35
C SER A 171 -1.56 8.25 4.05
N PRO A 172 -2.22 9.41 4.09
CA PRO A 172 -2.68 10.10 2.89
C PRO A 172 -1.54 10.79 2.12
N VAL A 173 -0.37 10.92 2.74
CA VAL A 173 0.82 11.56 2.15
C VAL A 173 1.86 10.50 1.87
N GLY A 174 2.36 10.50 0.64
CA GLY A 174 3.40 9.58 0.19
C GLY A 174 4.81 10.10 0.47
N ILE A 175 5.76 9.20 0.45
CA ILE A 175 7.19 9.48 0.58
C ILE A 175 7.77 9.62 -0.84
N PRO A 176 8.38 10.76 -1.19
CA PRO A 176 8.97 10.95 -2.51
C PRO A 176 10.08 9.91 -2.79
N LEU A 177 10.02 9.29 -3.97
CA LEU A 177 11.06 8.37 -4.44
C LEU A 177 12.08 9.16 -5.27
N LYS A 178 13.31 9.23 -4.76
CA LYS A 178 14.42 9.87 -5.46
C LYS A 178 15.42 8.83 -5.93
N GLN A 179 15.85 8.92 -7.18
CA GLN A 179 16.89 8.05 -7.72
C GLN A 179 18.17 8.16 -6.89
N GLY A 180 18.84 7.03 -6.67
CA GLY A 180 20.05 6.94 -5.84
C GLY A 180 19.77 6.79 -4.34
N THR A 181 18.51 6.83 -3.90
CA THR A 181 18.13 6.62 -2.49
C THR A 181 17.72 5.17 -2.21
N ARG A 182 17.39 4.92 -0.95
CA ARG A 182 16.89 3.61 -0.47
C ARG A 182 15.65 3.83 0.38
N LEU A 183 14.61 3.04 0.14
CA LEU A 183 13.42 2.97 0.97
C LEU A 183 13.51 1.72 1.85
N SER A 184 13.52 1.92 3.17
CA SER A 184 13.57 0.82 4.14
C SER A 184 12.45 0.95 5.17
N VAL A 185 11.86 -0.19 5.57
CA VAL A 185 10.89 -0.27 6.66
C VAL A 185 11.47 -1.13 7.77
N ILE A 186 11.59 -0.56 8.96
CA ILE A 186 12.38 -1.11 10.06
C ILE A 186 11.53 -1.17 11.33
N ASN A 187 11.59 -2.29 12.04
CA ASN A 187 11.16 -2.37 13.43
C ASN A 187 12.28 -1.85 14.33
N GLU A 188 12.10 -0.69 14.95
CA GLU A 188 13.12 -0.05 15.77
C GLU A 188 13.48 -0.84 17.03
N ALA A 189 12.54 -1.63 17.56
CA ALA A 189 12.78 -2.40 18.79
C ALA A 189 13.88 -3.47 18.63
N ASN A 190 14.04 -4.03 17.43
CA ASN A 190 15.02 -5.10 17.16
C ASN A 190 15.85 -4.84 15.90
N ASN A 191 15.75 -3.65 15.31
CA ASN A 191 16.42 -3.25 14.08
C ASN A 191 16.17 -4.21 12.88
N TYR A 192 15.01 -4.90 12.89
CA TYR A 192 14.65 -5.82 11.83
C TYR A 192 14.07 -5.06 10.63
N LYS A 193 14.69 -5.24 9.45
CA LYS A 193 14.22 -4.72 8.19
C LYS A 193 13.23 -5.67 7.54
N ILE A 194 11.97 -5.26 7.43
CA ILE A 194 10.94 -6.05 6.75
C ILE A 194 10.89 -5.74 5.24
N LEU A 195 11.19 -4.49 4.87
CA LEU A 195 11.25 -4.02 3.47
C LEU A 195 12.55 -3.23 3.25
N ASP A 196 13.22 -3.48 2.14
CA ASP A 196 14.45 -2.78 1.75
C ASP A 196 14.56 -2.72 0.22
N ILE A 197 14.38 -1.54 -0.36
CA ILE A 197 14.32 -1.28 -1.81
C ILE A 197 15.32 -0.21 -2.20
N SER A 198 16.21 -0.50 -3.14
CA SER A 198 17.05 0.54 -3.76
C SER A 198 16.29 1.22 -4.89
N ILE A 199 16.30 2.56 -4.92
CA ILE A 199 15.67 3.39 -5.96
C ILE A 199 16.73 3.73 -7.00
N ARG A 200 16.54 3.33 -8.26
CA ARG A 200 17.52 3.48 -9.35
C ARG A 200 16.94 4.21 -10.56
#